data_6d96af23c341a4d0cf9d7a927465e974
#
_entry.id   6d96af23c341a4d0cf9d7a927465e974
#
_cell.length_a   1.000
_cell.length_b   1.000
_cell.length_c   1.000
_cell.angle_alpha   90.00
_cell.angle_beta   90.00
_cell.angle_gamma   90.00
#
_symmetry.space_group_name_H-M   'P 1'
#
loop_
_entity.id
_entity.type
_entity.pdbx_description
1 polymer ?
#
loop_
_entity_poly.entity_id
_entity_poly.type
_entity_poly.pdbx_seq_one_letter_code
_entity_poly.pdbx_strand_id
1 'polypeptide(L)'
;MIKTRKASSDSVTFRLNSSVLDKLSTRADSQKTSLNVLVNQILCNYIEWDADAVKAGWIPTQRTVLTKLIDALDEKVISEIAEQSAKSSGKDSILYMYGKYNLENLLKNIRAKAQRSGFSIKEYEENSNSEIVIQHDLGWKWSIFFKFYYQEILHEINQRVIFDYTDTSLIINLVNEK
;
A
#
# COMPACT_ATOMS: atom_id res chain seq x y z
N MET A 1 -17.04 22.70 10.97
CA MET A 1 -15.75 23.39 10.75
C MET A 1 -14.64 22.53 11.34
N ILE A 2 -13.98 21.71 10.52
CA ILE A 2 -12.85 20.87 10.96
C ILE A 2 -11.63 21.78 10.97
N LYS A 3 -11.12 22.12 12.17
CA LYS A 3 -9.84 22.84 12.30
C LYS A 3 -8.73 21.90 11.81
N THR A 4 -8.21 22.15 10.61
CA THR A 4 -6.95 21.58 10.16
C THR A 4 -5.86 21.98 11.16
N ARG A 5 -5.39 21.04 11.99
CA ARG A 5 -4.20 21.24 12.81
C ARG A 5 -3.03 21.45 11.83
N LYS A 6 -2.48 22.66 11.79
CA LYS A 6 -1.21 22.93 11.13
C LYS A 6 -0.19 21.96 11.75
N ALA A 7 0.42 21.11 10.93
CA ALA A 7 1.48 20.23 11.40
C ALA A 7 2.60 21.13 11.95
N SER A 8 2.85 21.05 13.27
CA SER A 8 4.01 21.70 13.88
C SER A 8 5.23 20.90 13.50
N SER A 9 6.30 21.57 13.08
CA SER A 9 7.59 20.93 12.83
C SER A 9 8.57 21.32 13.93
N ASP A 10 9.23 20.33 14.50
CA ASP A 10 10.31 20.53 15.48
C ASP A 10 11.66 20.25 14.82
N SER A 11 12.70 20.98 15.25
CA SER A 11 14.06 20.77 14.74
C SER A 11 14.82 19.78 15.61
N VAL A 12 15.46 18.82 14.97
CA VAL A 12 16.34 17.85 15.61
C VAL A 12 17.65 17.76 14.82
N THR A 13 18.77 17.63 15.52
CA THR A 13 20.11 17.49 14.90
C THR A 13 20.62 16.06 15.09
N PHE A 14 21.03 15.43 14.01
CA PHE A 14 21.67 14.12 14.01
C PHE A 14 23.12 14.20 13.54
N ARG A 15 23.99 13.37 14.11
CA ARG A 15 25.31 13.10 13.56
C ARG A 15 25.21 11.89 12.64
N LEU A 16 25.47 12.08 11.37
CA LEU A 16 25.46 11.03 10.36
C LEU A 16 26.89 10.72 9.91
N ASN A 17 27.11 9.47 9.48
CA ASN A 17 28.33 9.13 8.78
C ASN A 17 28.41 9.94 7.47
N SER A 18 29.59 10.51 7.16
CA SER A 18 29.77 11.35 5.98
C SER A 18 29.36 10.64 4.68
N SER A 19 29.73 9.37 4.51
CA SER A 19 29.35 8.60 3.33
C SER A 19 27.84 8.39 3.19
N VAL A 20 27.09 8.35 4.29
CA VAL A 20 25.63 8.28 4.28
C VAL A 20 25.05 9.64 3.89
N LEU A 21 25.58 10.72 4.46
CA LEU A 21 25.15 12.08 4.14
C LEU A 21 25.34 12.40 2.66
N ASP A 22 26.51 12.06 2.09
CA ASP A 22 26.82 12.28 0.66
C ASP A 22 25.84 11.52 -0.24
N LYS A 23 25.53 10.26 0.08
CA LYS A 23 24.55 9.45 -0.67
C LYS A 23 23.14 10.02 -0.57
N LEU A 24 22.74 10.50 0.60
CA LEU A 24 21.42 11.12 0.78
C LEU A 24 21.33 12.44 0.00
N SER A 25 22.38 13.27 0.02
CA SER A 25 22.42 14.52 -0.73
C SER A 25 22.33 14.25 -2.25
N THR A 26 23.14 13.33 -2.76
CA THR A 26 23.08 12.91 -4.18
C THR A 26 21.67 12.42 -4.56
N ARG A 27 21.02 11.67 -3.68
CA ARG A 27 19.67 11.16 -3.93
C ARG A 27 18.62 12.27 -3.90
N ALA A 28 18.72 13.20 -2.97
CA ALA A 28 17.83 14.36 -2.90
C ALA A 28 17.94 15.20 -4.19
N ASP A 29 19.14 15.47 -4.65
CA ASP A 29 19.40 16.20 -5.90
C ASP A 29 18.80 15.45 -7.12
N SER A 30 18.99 14.14 -7.21
CA SER A 30 18.43 13.33 -8.30
C SER A 30 16.90 13.33 -8.31
N GLN A 31 16.27 13.47 -7.17
CA GLN A 31 14.82 13.56 -6.99
C GLN A 31 14.30 15.01 -7.03
N LYS A 32 15.17 15.99 -7.25
CA LYS A 32 14.84 17.42 -7.25
C LYS A 32 14.12 17.86 -5.96
N THR A 33 14.57 17.33 -4.82
CA THR A 33 14.03 17.67 -3.50
C THR A 33 15.14 18.10 -2.54
N SER A 34 14.78 18.68 -1.39
CA SER A 34 15.78 19.01 -0.37
C SER A 34 16.16 17.79 0.47
N LEU A 35 17.37 17.79 1.02
CA LEU A 35 17.85 16.77 1.95
C LEU A 35 16.87 16.60 3.14
N ASN A 36 16.37 17.69 3.71
CA ASN A 36 15.40 17.65 4.81
C ASN A 36 14.11 16.96 4.44
N VAL A 37 13.58 17.24 3.25
CA VAL A 37 12.37 16.58 2.75
C VAL A 37 12.62 15.09 2.56
N LEU A 38 13.73 14.71 1.93
CA LEU A 38 14.07 13.29 1.72
C LEU A 38 14.24 12.55 3.06
N VAL A 39 14.97 13.11 4.02
CA VAL A 39 15.18 12.49 5.34
C VAL A 39 13.86 12.36 6.08
N ASN A 40 13.01 13.38 6.07
CA ASN A 40 11.70 13.31 6.70
C ASN A 40 10.82 12.23 6.06
N GLN A 41 10.82 12.09 4.73
CA GLN A 41 10.12 11.02 4.02
C GLN A 41 10.62 9.62 4.44
N ILE A 42 11.95 9.45 4.57
CA ILE A 42 12.55 8.18 5.01
C ILE A 42 12.09 7.84 6.43
N LEU A 43 12.12 8.82 7.35
CA LEU A 43 11.71 8.61 8.73
C LEU A 43 10.21 8.32 8.86
N CYS A 44 9.37 9.07 8.16
CA CYS A 44 7.92 8.78 8.10
C CYS A 44 7.66 7.37 7.58
N ASN A 45 8.30 7.02 6.47
CA ASN A 45 8.18 5.69 5.88
C ASN A 45 8.61 4.58 6.85
N TYR A 46 9.70 4.78 7.58
CA TYR A 46 10.16 3.82 8.58
C TYR A 46 9.13 3.61 9.68
N ILE A 47 8.58 4.70 10.24
CA ILE A 47 7.61 4.65 11.35
C ILE A 47 6.26 4.08 10.89
N GLU A 48 5.81 4.46 9.69
CA GLU A 48 4.48 4.05 9.19
C GLU A 48 4.45 2.62 8.65
N TRP A 49 5.61 2.05 8.31
CA TRP A 49 5.65 0.75 7.67
C TRP A 49 6.85 -0.11 8.10
N ASP A 50 8.10 0.32 7.84
CA ASP A 50 9.27 -0.58 7.88
C ASP A 50 9.55 -1.14 9.27
N ALA A 51 9.22 -0.38 10.33
CA ALA A 51 9.44 -0.78 11.72
C ALA A 51 8.67 -2.06 12.08
N ASP A 52 7.49 -2.25 11.51
CA ASP A 52 6.59 -3.33 11.88
C ASP A 52 6.29 -4.33 10.74
N ALA A 53 6.59 -3.99 9.49
CA ALA A 53 6.25 -4.79 8.32
C ALA A 53 6.78 -6.24 8.42
N VAL A 54 8.04 -6.43 8.82
CA VAL A 54 8.65 -7.77 8.94
C VAL A 54 7.97 -8.58 10.04
N LYS A 55 7.62 -7.96 11.16
CA LYS A 55 6.89 -8.62 12.25
C LYS A 55 5.45 -8.97 11.85
N ALA A 56 4.84 -8.15 10.96
CA ALA A 56 3.54 -8.42 10.36
C ALA A 56 3.58 -9.47 9.24
N GLY A 57 4.73 -10.13 9.01
CA GLY A 57 4.89 -11.20 8.04
C GLY A 57 5.29 -10.76 6.62
N TRP A 58 5.66 -9.49 6.42
CA TRP A 58 6.11 -9.00 5.12
C TRP A 58 7.57 -9.32 4.88
N ILE A 59 7.88 -9.85 3.69
CA ILE A 59 9.25 -10.11 3.23
C ILE A 59 9.51 -9.41 1.89
N PRO A 60 10.71 -8.85 1.67
CA PRO A 60 11.09 -8.34 0.37
C PRO A 60 11.28 -9.50 -0.61
N THR A 61 10.67 -9.41 -1.79
CA THR A 61 10.79 -10.44 -2.83
C THR A 61 10.94 -9.76 -4.20
N GLN A 62 11.70 -10.39 -5.09
CA GLN A 62 11.83 -9.90 -6.45
C GLN A 62 10.53 -10.07 -7.23
N ARG A 63 10.11 -9.00 -7.92
CA ARG A 63 8.90 -8.97 -8.76
C ARG A 63 8.85 -10.14 -9.74
N THR A 64 9.96 -10.41 -10.43
CA THR A 64 10.06 -11.50 -11.42
C THR A 64 9.78 -12.88 -10.83
N VAL A 65 10.18 -13.12 -9.57
CA VAL A 65 9.91 -14.40 -8.89
C VAL A 65 8.42 -14.54 -8.63
N LEU A 66 7.79 -13.49 -8.07
CA LEU A 66 6.35 -13.46 -7.79
C LEU A 66 5.52 -13.65 -9.06
N THR A 67 5.88 -12.96 -10.15
CA THR A 67 5.17 -13.09 -11.43
C THR A 67 5.23 -14.50 -11.95
N LYS A 68 6.44 -15.12 -11.99
CA LYS A 68 6.58 -16.50 -12.46
C LYS A 68 5.86 -17.53 -11.59
N LEU A 69 5.81 -17.32 -10.28
CA LEU A 69 5.09 -18.22 -9.38
C LEU A 69 3.57 -18.15 -9.63
N ILE A 70 3.01 -16.97 -9.77
CA ILE A 70 1.56 -16.84 -9.98
C ILE A 70 1.17 -17.26 -11.41
N ASP A 71 2.04 -17.04 -12.40
CA ASP A 71 1.80 -17.44 -13.79
C ASP A 71 1.72 -18.97 -13.96
N ALA A 72 2.37 -19.72 -13.07
CA ALA A 72 2.32 -21.18 -13.06
C ALA A 72 1.03 -21.76 -12.45
N LEU A 73 0.17 -20.94 -11.85
CA LEU A 73 -1.06 -21.36 -11.17
C LEU A 73 -2.28 -21.17 -12.06
N ASP A 74 -3.30 -22.00 -11.85
CA ASP A 74 -4.62 -21.81 -12.43
C ASP A 74 -5.39 -20.71 -11.69
N GLU A 75 -6.31 -20.03 -12.39
CA GLU A 75 -7.10 -18.93 -11.81
C GLU A 75 -7.87 -19.32 -10.55
N LYS A 76 -8.42 -20.55 -10.54
CA LYS A 76 -9.14 -21.08 -9.38
C LYS A 76 -8.24 -21.17 -8.16
N VAL A 77 -7.01 -21.67 -8.35
CA VAL A 77 -6.01 -21.75 -7.26
C VAL A 77 -5.61 -20.34 -6.79
N ILE A 78 -5.48 -19.40 -7.72
CA ILE A 78 -5.14 -18.00 -7.40
C ILE A 78 -6.24 -17.37 -6.53
N SER A 79 -7.52 -17.55 -6.90
CA SER A 79 -8.64 -16.99 -6.12
C SER A 79 -8.73 -17.62 -4.73
N GLU A 80 -8.54 -18.93 -4.61
CA GLU A 80 -8.52 -19.64 -3.33
C GLU A 80 -7.39 -19.16 -2.41
N ILE A 81 -6.17 -18.98 -2.96
CA ILE A 81 -5.02 -18.44 -2.21
C ILE A 81 -5.30 -17.00 -1.77
N ALA A 82 -5.87 -16.17 -2.65
CA ALA A 82 -6.18 -14.78 -2.35
C ALA A 82 -7.17 -14.66 -1.19
N GLU A 83 -8.29 -15.40 -1.24
CA GLU A 83 -9.30 -15.43 -0.18
C GLU A 83 -8.74 -15.96 1.14
N GLN A 84 -7.99 -17.08 1.11
CA GLN A 84 -7.36 -17.64 2.30
C GLN A 84 -6.35 -16.67 2.92
N SER A 85 -5.55 -16.00 2.10
CA SER A 85 -4.58 -15.01 2.55
C SER A 85 -5.26 -13.79 3.18
N ALA A 86 -6.38 -13.34 2.61
CA ALA A 86 -7.18 -12.25 3.16
C ALA A 86 -7.72 -12.62 4.56
N LYS A 87 -8.29 -13.81 4.71
CA LYS A 87 -8.85 -14.31 5.98
C LYS A 87 -7.81 -14.56 7.06
N SER A 88 -6.65 -15.11 6.70
CA SER A 88 -5.63 -15.51 7.66
C SER A 88 -4.70 -14.38 8.09
N SER A 89 -4.26 -13.54 7.17
CA SER A 89 -3.24 -12.53 7.44
C SER A 89 -3.65 -11.11 7.08
N GLY A 90 -4.67 -10.92 6.26
CA GLY A 90 -5.09 -9.61 5.82
C GLY A 90 -5.54 -8.71 6.98
N LYS A 91 -6.46 -9.22 7.79
CA LYS A 91 -6.99 -8.53 8.97
C LYS A 91 -5.93 -8.36 10.06
N ASP A 92 -5.21 -9.43 10.39
CA ASP A 92 -4.21 -9.43 11.45
C ASP A 92 -3.08 -8.44 11.14
N SER A 93 -2.65 -8.35 9.89
CA SER A 93 -1.66 -7.37 9.43
C SER A 93 -2.14 -5.93 9.66
N ILE A 94 -3.40 -5.62 9.33
CA ILE A 94 -3.98 -4.29 9.52
C ILE A 94 -4.11 -3.97 11.02
N LEU A 95 -4.60 -4.92 11.82
CA LEU A 95 -4.70 -4.76 13.28
C LEU A 95 -3.33 -4.55 13.93
N TYR A 96 -2.34 -5.32 13.52
CA TYR A 96 -0.98 -5.20 14.05
C TYR A 96 -0.35 -3.84 13.73
N MET A 97 -0.50 -3.38 12.49
CA MET A 97 0.14 -2.14 12.03
C MET A 97 -0.60 -0.87 12.46
N TYR A 98 -1.93 -0.91 12.57
CA TYR A 98 -2.75 0.29 12.76
C TYR A 98 -3.67 0.24 14.01
N GLY A 99 -3.71 -0.87 14.72
CA GLY A 99 -4.49 -1.04 15.96
C GLY A 99 -6.00 -1.19 15.76
N LYS A 100 -6.54 -0.90 14.58
CA LYS A 100 -7.97 -1.01 14.26
C LYS A 100 -8.18 -1.53 12.85
N TYR A 101 -9.19 -2.41 12.70
CA TYR A 101 -9.62 -2.93 11.42
C TYR A 101 -10.84 -2.15 10.93
N ASN A 102 -10.64 -1.21 10.04
CA ASN A 102 -11.67 -0.37 9.43
C ASN A 102 -11.23 0.11 8.05
N LEU A 103 -12.15 0.74 7.30
CA LEU A 103 -11.89 1.23 5.95
C LEU A 103 -10.71 2.22 5.90
N GLU A 104 -10.62 3.16 6.84
CA GLU A 104 -9.55 4.17 6.87
C GLU A 104 -8.17 3.51 6.94
N ASN A 105 -7.98 2.55 7.85
CA ASN A 105 -6.72 1.84 8.03
C ASN A 105 -6.43 0.85 6.89
N LEU A 106 -7.47 0.25 6.30
CA LEU A 106 -7.32 -0.54 5.07
C LEU A 106 -6.78 0.34 3.92
N LEU A 107 -7.35 1.51 3.72
CA LEU A 107 -6.89 2.44 2.67
C LEU A 107 -5.45 2.92 2.93
N LYS A 108 -5.09 3.21 4.18
CA LYS A 108 -3.69 3.48 4.57
C LYS A 108 -2.76 2.31 4.21
N ASN A 109 -3.20 1.09 4.51
CA ASN A 109 -2.43 -0.13 4.19
C ASN A 109 -2.26 -0.33 2.68
N ILE A 110 -3.32 -0.12 1.89
CA ILE A 110 -3.27 -0.19 0.42
C ILE A 110 -2.24 0.80 -0.14
N ARG A 111 -2.30 2.07 0.31
CA ARG A 111 -1.34 3.12 -0.12
C ARG A 111 0.10 2.76 0.25
N ALA A 112 0.32 2.34 1.48
CA ALA A 112 1.64 1.93 1.95
C ALA A 112 2.19 0.74 1.15
N LYS A 113 1.38 -0.29 0.91
CA LYS A 113 1.76 -1.44 0.07
C LYS A 113 2.09 -1.03 -1.36
N ALA A 114 1.25 -0.20 -1.99
CA ALA A 114 1.48 0.27 -3.35
C ALA A 114 2.81 1.03 -3.44
N GLN A 115 3.06 1.97 -2.54
CA GLN A 115 4.31 2.73 -2.48
C GLN A 115 5.53 1.82 -2.31
N ARG A 116 5.47 0.84 -1.40
CA ARG A 116 6.57 -0.10 -1.13
C ARG A 116 6.84 -1.05 -2.28
N SER A 117 5.80 -1.43 -2.99
CA SER A 117 5.90 -2.30 -4.17
C SER A 117 6.29 -1.54 -5.44
N GLY A 118 6.40 -0.21 -5.38
CA GLY A 118 6.64 0.65 -6.56
C GLY A 118 5.46 0.66 -7.52
N PHE A 119 4.24 0.45 -7.03
CA PHE A 119 3.02 0.57 -7.81
C PHE A 119 2.58 2.03 -7.87
N SER A 120 1.98 2.43 -8.98
CA SER A 120 1.27 3.70 -9.07
C SER A 120 -0.12 3.56 -8.46
N ILE A 121 -0.53 4.56 -7.69
CA ILE A 121 -1.88 4.64 -7.14
C ILE A 121 -2.48 6.00 -7.50
N LYS A 122 -3.73 6.00 -7.94
CA LYS A 122 -4.53 7.20 -8.16
C LYS A 122 -5.87 7.04 -7.47
N GLU A 123 -6.36 8.12 -6.90
CA GLU A 123 -7.64 8.15 -6.20
C GLU A 123 -8.49 9.27 -6.79
N TYR A 124 -9.75 8.94 -7.04
CA TYR A 124 -10.74 9.87 -7.57
C TYR A 124 -11.96 9.87 -6.65
N GLU A 125 -12.53 11.02 -6.41
CA GLU A 125 -13.76 11.19 -5.65
C GLU A 125 -14.82 11.80 -6.55
N GLU A 126 -15.95 11.12 -6.73
CA GLU A 126 -17.08 11.62 -7.49
C GLU A 126 -18.39 11.26 -6.81
N ASN A 127 -19.24 12.27 -6.53
CA ASN A 127 -20.61 12.09 -5.99
C ASN A 127 -20.69 11.17 -4.76
N SER A 128 -19.77 11.31 -3.81
CA SER A 128 -19.63 10.47 -2.60
C SER A 128 -19.09 9.05 -2.85
N ASN A 129 -18.79 8.67 -4.07
CA ASN A 129 -18.07 7.43 -4.38
C ASN A 129 -16.57 7.71 -4.48
N SER A 130 -15.76 6.73 -4.08
CA SER A 130 -14.31 6.82 -4.22
C SER A 130 -13.83 5.70 -5.14
N GLU A 131 -13.06 6.07 -6.15
CA GLU A 131 -12.39 5.14 -7.04
C GLU A 131 -10.89 5.12 -6.75
N ILE A 132 -10.33 3.93 -6.60
CA ILE A 132 -8.90 3.72 -6.37
C ILE A 132 -8.36 2.87 -7.51
N VAL A 133 -7.42 3.41 -8.27
CA VAL A 133 -6.72 2.71 -9.35
C VAL A 133 -5.32 2.36 -8.89
N ILE A 134 -5.00 1.07 -8.85
CA ILE A 134 -3.68 0.55 -8.50
C ILE A 134 -3.06 -0.06 -9.76
N GLN A 135 -2.05 0.60 -10.31
CA GLN A 135 -1.29 0.07 -11.43
C GLN A 135 -0.08 -0.70 -10.89
N HIS A 136 -0.10 -2.02 -11.03
CA HIS A 136 0.91 -2.94 -10.48
C HIS A 136 1.88 -3.51 -11.53
N ASP A 137 1.49 -3.56 -12.79
CA ASP A 137 2.31 -4.06 -13.92
C ASP A 137 2.85 -5.50 -13.71
N LEU A 138 2.05 -6.39 -13.10
CA LEU A 138 2.43 -7.77 -12.77
C LEU A 138 1.70 -8.84 -13.60
N GLY A 139 0.84 -8.41 -14.53
CA GLY A 139 0.02 -9.31 -15.34
C GLY A 139 -1.37 -9.59 -14.73
N TRP A 140 -2.29 -10.04 -15.59
CA TRP A 140 -3.72 -10.21 -15.27
C TRP A 140 -4.00 -11.17 -14.10
N LYS A 141 -3.17 -12.20 -13.91
CA LYS A 141 -3.29 -13.15 -12.78
C LYS A 141 -3.09 -12.47 -11.43
N TRP A 142 -2.23 -11.44 -11.36
CA TRP A 142 -2.11 -10.60 -10.18
C TRP A 142 -3.32 -9.69 -9.98
N SER A 143 -3.92 -9.20 -11.05
CA SER A 143 -5.19 -8.44 -10.95
C SER A 143 -6.29 -9.31 -10.36
N ILE A 144 -6.40 -10.59 -10.77
CA ILE A 144 -7.32 -11.57 -10.19
C ILE A 144 -7.02 -11.77 -8.69
N PHE A 145 -5.75 -12.02 -8.34
CA PHE A 145 -5.35 -12.17 -6.94
C PHE A 145 -5.78 -10.97 -6.09
N PHE A 146 -5.43 -9.75 -6.51
CA PHE A 146 -5.76 -8.54 -5.78
C PHE A 146 -7.27 -8.31 -5.68
N LYS A 147 -8.03 -8.61 -6.73
CA LYS A 147 -9.49 -8.53 -6.71
C LYS A 147 -10.07 -9.40 -5.59
N PHE A 148 -9.78 -10.70 -5.58
CA PHE A 148 -10.34 -11.61 -4.58
C PHE A 148 -9.82 -11.30 -3.17
N TYR A 149 -8.55 -10.93 -3.03
CA TYR A 149 -7.96 -10.52 -1.76
C TYR A 149 -8.67 -9.30 -1.16
N TYR A 150 -8.83 -8.22 -1.92
CA TYR A 150 -9.49 -7.02 -1.41
C TYR A 150 -11.01 -7.15 -1.33
N GLN A 151 -11.62 -7.97 -2.16
CA GLN A 151 -13.04 -8.29 -2.06
C GLN A 151 -13.36 -8.91 -0.70
N GLU A 152 -12.57 -9.89 -0.26
CA GLU A 152 -12.76 -10.55 1.03
C GLU A 152 -12.58 -9.59 2.21
N ILE A 153 -11.52 -8.78 2.19
CA ILE A 153 -11.25 -7.78 3.25
C ILE A 153 -12.36 -6.73 3.32
N LEU A 154 -12.83 -6.21 2.18
CA LEU A 154 -13.87 -5.18 2.13
C LEU A 154 -15.23 -5.74 2.53
N HIS A 155 -15.50 -7.01 2.21
CA HIS A 155 -16.70 -7.71 2.67
C HIS A 155 -16.76 -7.83 4.20
N GLU A 156 -15.66 -8.16 4.86
CA GLU A 156 -15.60 -8.23 6.34
C GLU A 156 -15.92 -6.91 7.06
N ILE A 157 -15.62 -5.78 6.44
CA ILE A 157 -15.95 -4.44 7.00
C ILE A 157 -17.29 -3.89 6.50
N ASN A 158 -18.10 -4.72 5.84
CA ASN A 158 -19.40 -4.37 5.26
C ASN A 158 -19.33 -3.20 4.26
N GLN A 159 -18.19 -3.03 3.57
CA GLN A 159 -18.04 -2.01 2.55
C GLN A 159 -18.52 -2.53 1.20
N ARG A 160 -19.51 -1.86 0.60
CA ARG A 160 -19.96 -2.17 -0.76
C ARG A 160 -18.89 -1.73 -1.75
N VAL A 161 -18.52 -2.63 -2.67
CA VAL A 161 -17.43 -2.41 -3.61
C VAL A 161 -17.76 -3.05 -4.96
N ILE A 162 -17.33 -2.38 -6.04
CA ILE A 162 -17.34 -2.93 -7.39
C ILE A 162 -15.88 -2.93 -7.86
N PHE A 163 -15.45 -4.07 -8.39
CA PHE A 163 -14.10 -4.23 -8.94
C PHE A 163 -14.13 -4.27 -10.45
N ASP A 164 -13.17 -3.58 -11.05
CA ASP A 164 -12.76 -3.78 -12.43
C ASP A 164 -11.25 -3.98 -12.49
N TYR A 165 -10.72 -4.60 -13.55
CA TYR A 165 -9.29 -4.85 -13.67
C TYR A 165 -8.85 -5.06 -15.11
N THR A 166 -7.59 -4.75 -15.34
CA THR A 166 -6.87 -5.00 -16.60
C THR A 166 -5.66 -5.90 -16.32
N ASP A 167 -4.86 -6.18 -17.34
CA ASP A 167 -3.59 -6.93 -17.17
C ASP A 167 -2.60 -6.23 -16.23
N THR A 168 -2.73 -4.92 -16.04
CA THR A 168 -1.75 -4.12 -15.32
C THR A 168 -2.31 -3.40 -14.11
N SER A 169 -3.64 -3.37 -13.95
CA SER A 169 -4.29 -2.50 -12.96
C SER A 169 -5.48 -3.16 -12.31
N LEU A 170 -5.69 -2.85 -11.03
CA LEU A 170 -6.92 -3.10 -10.30
C LEU A 170 -7.63 -1.76 -10.05
N ILE A 171 -8.95 -1.74 -10.28
CA ILE A 171 -9.83 -0.61 -10.02
C ILE A 171 -10.81 -1.00 -8.92
N ILE A 172 -10.84 -0.24 -7.84
CA ILE A 172 -11.69 -0.47 -6.66
C ILE A 172 -12.67 0.70 -6.55
N ASN A 173 -13.94 0.47 -6.83
CA ASN A 173 -15.00 1.45 -6.70
C ASN A 173 -15.73 1.25 -5.37
N LEU A 174 -15.48 2.13 -4.40
CA LEU A 174 -16.16 2.14 -3.12
C LEU A 174 -17.50 2.86 -3.27
N VAL A 175 -18.59 2.15 -3.00
CA VAL A 175 -19.95 2.70 -3.10
C VAL A 175 -20.42 3.09 -1.72
N ASN A 176 -20.64 4.37 -1.49
CA ASN A 176 -21.27 4.85 -0.25
C ASN A 176 -22.79 4.83 -0.40
N GLU A 177 -23.47 4.22 0.55
CA GLU A 177 -24.93 4.32 0.62
C GLU A 177 -25.30 5.76 1.01
N LYS A 178 -26.29 6.31 0.30
CA LYS A 178 -26.83 7.63 0.60
C LYS A 178 -27.72 7.59 1.84
#